data_eac569288c1cec5503c64bdc74fe27db
#
_entry.id   eac569288c1cec5503c64bdc74fe27db
#
_cell.length_a   1.000
_cell.length_b   1.000
_cell.length_c   1.000
_cell.angle_alpha   90.00
_cell.angle_beta   90.00
_cell.angle_gamma   90.00
#
_symmetry.space_group_name_H-M   'P 1'
#
loop_
_entity.id
_entity.type
_entity.pdbx_description
1 polymer ?
#
loop_
_entity_poly.entity_id
_entity_poly.type
_entity_poly.pdbx_seq_one_letter_code
_entity_poly.pdbx_strand_id
1 'polypeptide(L)'
;MLLDELRQAYERRPNDPELAAAWWAWSRTQGYWEQAKAHMLHANLRLVVHVARTYRHTDLPLLDLVQEGNIGLMRAIDKFEPERGVKFVTYAYWWIRQAIGRGIIQQGRTIRLPSHTIERHHKLLAAARKFQQDHGKTANVEELGAAIGCSPKEVEDLCSVTQSVVPLQQAVGEDGWELTEALPTPRS
;
A
#
# COMPACT_ATOMS: atom_id res chain seq x y z
N MET A 1 -18.05 -18.61 -13.60
CA MET A 1 -18.89 -19.06 -14.73
C MET A 1 -19.20 -20.54 -14.64
N LEU A 2 -18.31 -21.47 -15.01
CA LEU A 2 -18.57 -22.94 -14.93
C LEU A 2 -18.97 -23.44 -13.52
N LEU A 3 -18.38 -22.89 -12.47
CA LEU A 3 -18.65 -23.25 -11.08
C LEU A 3 -20.00 -22.73 -10.58
N ASP A 4 -20.39 -21.54 -11.00
CA ASP A 4 -21.71 -20.98 -10.68
C ASP A 4 -22.81 -21.75 -11.40
N GLU A 5 -22.53 -22.22 -12.62
CA GLU A 5 -23.42 -23.10 -13.38
C GLU A 5 -23.59 -24.46 -12.69
N LEU A 6 -22.50 -25.08 -12.21
CA LEU A 6 -22.56 -26.34 -11.46
C LEU A 6 -23.36 -26.18 -10.17
N ARG A 7 -23.13 -25.08 -9.42
CA ARG A 7 -23.87 -24.76 -8.21
C ARG A 7 -25.36 -24.61 -8.49
N GLN A 8 -25.71 -23.80 -9.49
CA GLN A 8 -27.11 -23.58 -9.88
C GLN A 8 -27.76 -24.87 -10.38
N ALA A 9 -27.04 -25.72 -11.12
CA ALA A 9 -27.54 -27.03 -11.58
C ALA A 9 -27.84 -27.94 -10.39
N TYR A 10 -26.96 -28.00 -9.40
CA TYR A 10 -27.16 -28.77 -8.17
C TYR A 10 -28.32 -28.23 -7.33
N GLU A 11 -28.44 -26.93 -7.15
CA GLU A 11 -29.56 -26.29 -6.42
C GLU A 11 -30.92 -26.57 -7.09
N ARG A 12 -30.96 -26.66 -8.43
CA ARG A 12 -32.17 -27.00 -9.19
C ARG A 12 -32.53 -28.49 -9.15
N ARG A 13 -31.55 -29.40 -9.03
CA ARG A 13 -31.74 -30.87 -9.06
C ARG A 13 -30.89 -31.54 -7.98
N PRO A 14 -31.20 -31.36 -6.70
CA PRO A 14 -30.37 -31.88 -5.60
C PRO A 14 -30.37 -33.40 -5.52
N ASN A 15 -31.37 -34.07 -6.11
CA ASN A 15 -31.54 -35.52 -6.11
C ASN A 15 -30.89 -36.22 -7.34
N ASP A 16 -30.23 -35.44 -8.22
CA ASP A 16 -29.48 -36.01 -9.35
C ASP A 16 -28.13 -36.53 -8.83
N PRO A 17 -27.88 -37.87 -8.90
CA PRO A 17 -26.69 -38.47 -8.29
C PRO A 17 -25.40 -38.05 -8.96
N GLU A 18 -25.39 -37.75 -10.25
CA GLU A 18 -24.19 -37.30 -10.96
C GLU A 18 -23.83 -35.86 -10.59
N LEU A 19 -24.82 -34.97 -10.55
CA LEU A 19 -24.65 -33.58 -10.12
C LEU A 19 -24.23 -33.48 -8.63
N ALA A 20 -24.82 -34.31 -7.78
CA ALA A 20 -24.46 -34.40 -6.38
C ALA A 20 -23.00 -34.86 -6.20
N ALA A 21 -22.60 -35.94 -6.90
CA ALA A 21 -21.22 -36.41 -6.84
C ALA A 21 -20.20 -35.38 -7.33
N ALA A 22 -20.49 -34.70 -8.44
CA ALA A 22 -19.64 -33.63 -8.97
C ALA A 22 -19.53 -32.43 -8.00
N TRP A 23 -20.64 -32.00 -7.41
CA TRP A 23 -20.69 -30.94 -6.42
C TRP A 23 -19.87 -31.26 -5.16
N TRP A 24 -20.07 -32.46 -4.59
CA TRP A 24 -19.34 -32.90 -3.40
C TRP A 24 -17.84 -33.12 -3.68
N ALA A 25 -17.45 -33.61 -4.83
CA ALA A 25 -16.06 -33.73 -5.22
C ALA A 25 -15.39 -32.35 -5.33
N TRP A 26 -16.07 -31.42 -5.97
CA TRP A 26 -15.56 -30.04 -6.09
C TRP A 26 -15.48 -29.34 -4.75
N SER A 27 -16.53 -29.35 -3.93
CA SER A 27 -16.57 -28.67 -2.63
C SER A 27 -15.50 -29.17 -1.68
N ARG A 28 -15.22 -30.49 -1.71
CA ARG A 28 -14.13 -31.08 -0.94
C ARG A 28 -12.76 -30.61 -1.42
N THR A 29 -12.55 -30.55 -2.73
CA THR A 29 -11.29 -30.06 -3.32
C THR A 29 -11.08 -28.57 -2.99
N GLN A 30 -12.14 -27.77 -3.07
CA GLN A 30 -12.10 -26.37 -2.67
C GLN A 30 -11.72 -26.21 -1.19
N GLY A 31 -12.30 -27.03 -0.30
CA GLY A 31 -11.96 -27.01 1.12
C GLY A 31 -10.47 -27.31 1.39
N TYR A 32 -9.91 -28.31 0.72
CA TYR A 32 -8.47 -28.61 0.83
C TYR A 32 -7.60 -27.45 0.34
N TRP A 33 -7.98 -26.84 -0.76
CA TRP A 33 -7.23 -25.73 -1.32
C TRP A 33 -7.24 -24.49 -0.41
N GLU A 34 -8.38 -24.16 0.17
CA GLU A 34 -8.49 -23.05 1.15
C GLU A 34 -7.69 -23.33 2.43
N GLN A 35 -7.73 -24.56 2.93
CA GLN A 35 -6.92 -24.97 4.07
C GLN A 35 -5.41 -24.87 3.78
N ALA A 36 -4.98 -25.32 2.61
CA ALA A 36 -3.58 -25.23 2.19
C ALA A 36 -3.12 -23.77 2.08
N LYS A 37 -3.96 -22.88 1.49
CA LYS A 37 -3.70 -21.43 1.44
C LYS A 37 -3.59 -20.82 2.84
N ALA A 38 -4.54 -21.12 3.71
CA ALA A 38 -4.53 -20.62 5.08
C ALA A 38 -3.27 -21.07 5.82
N HIS A 39 -2.87 -22.32 5.68
CA HIS A 39 -1.65 -22.85 6.26
C HIS A 39 -0.40 -22.12 5.73
N MET A 40 -0.32 -21.94 4.40
CA MET A 40 0.78 -21.22 3.75
C MET A 40 0.84 -19.76 4.19
N LEU A 41 -0.32 -19.08 4.33
CA LEU A 41 -0.42 -17.73 4.86
C LEU A 41 0.13 -17.65 6.28
N HIS A 42 -0.39 -18.48 7.20
CA HIS A 42 0.02 -18.47 8.61
C HIS A 42 1.53 -18.75 8.80
N ALA A 43 2.07 -19.71 8.04
CA ALA A 43 3.50 -20.03 8.09
C ALA A 43 4.40 -18.87 7.67
N ASN A 44 3.90 -17.91 6.88
CA ASN A 44 4.69 -16.80 6.32
C ASN A 44 4.34 -15.41 6.90
N LEU A 45 3.48 -15.29 7.92
CA LEU A 45 3.15 -13.99 8.54
C LEU A 45 4.38 -13.27 9.13
N ARG A 46 5.37 -14.01 9.62
CA ARG A 46 6.62 -13.44 10.13
C ARG A 46 7.40 -12.68 9.07
N LEU A 47 7.34 -13.13 7.81
CA LEU A 47 7.96 -12.41 6.68
C LEU A 47 7.28 -11.05 6.47
N VAL A 48 5.95 -10.97 6.55
CA VAL A 48 5.22 -9.71 6.42
C VAL A 48 5.64 -8.72 7.49
N VAL A 49 5.68 -9.15 8.76
CA VAL A 49 6.13 -8.30 9.88
C VAL A 49 7.57 -7.82 9.67
N HIS A 50 8.45 -8.69 9.20
CA HIS A 50 9.85 -8.33 8.91
C HIS A 50 9.93 -7.23 7.85
N VAL A 51 9.19 -7.35 6.74
CA VAL A 51 9.17 -6.33 5.68
C VAL A 51 8.49 -5.05 6.16
N ALA A 52 7.35 -5.13 6.87
CA ALA A 52 6.62 -3.96 7.37
C ALA A 52 7.46 -3.10 8.33
N ARG A 53 8.31 -3.72 9.14
CA ARG A 53 9.22 -3.01 10.06
C ARG A 53 10.19 -2.05 9.36
N THR A 54 10.54 -2.27 8.10
CA THR A 54 11.41 -1.36 7.34
C THR A 54 10.72 -0.04 6.98
N TYR A 55 9.38 0.01 7.08
CA TYR A 55 8.54 1.18 6.77
C TYR A 55 7.99 1.90 8.01
N ARG A 56 8.51 1.62 9.22
CA ARG A 56 8.05 2.25 10.47
C ARG A 56 8.20 3.77 10.54
N HIS A 57 8.99 4.35 9.65
CA HIS A 57 9.22 5.80 9.56
C HIS A 57 8.15 6.52 8.72
N THR A 58 7.14 5.81 8.26
CA THR A 58 5.99 6.38 7.52
C THR A 58 4.87 6.76 8.47
N ASP A 59 3.93 7.58 8.00
CA ASP A 59 2.79 8.06 8.79
C ASP A 59 1.74 6.97 9.08
N LEU A 60 1.87 5.77 8.46
CA LEU A 60 0.98 4.65 8.71
C LEU A 60 1.41 3.84 9.96
N PRO A 61 0.46 3.47 10.83
CA PRO A 61 0.70 2.56 11.93
C PRO A 61 1.26 1.22 11.47
N LEU A 62 2.14 0.61 12.28
CA LEU A 62 2.76 -0.68 11.92
C LEU A 62 1.73 -1.78 11.62
N LEU A 63 0.62 -1.80 12.36
CA LEU A 63 -0.44 -2.79 12.14
C LEU A 63 -1.09 -2.64 10.76
N ASP A 64 -1.30 -1.42 10.28
CA ASP A 64 -1.87 -1.15 8.96
C ASP A 64 -0.88 -1.55 7.85
N LEU A 65 0.42 -1.27 8.04
CA LEU A 65 1.47 -1.76 7.15
C LEU A 65 1.49 -3.29 7.07
N VAL A 66 1.29 -3.97 8.20
CA VAL A 66 1.21 -5.44 8.26
C VAL A 66 -0.03 -5.93 7.51
N GLN A 67 -1.19 -5.27 7.65
CA GLN A 67 -2.40 -5.68 6.92
C GLN A 67 -2.26 -5.50 5.40
N GLU A 68 -1.70 -4.38 4.96
CA GLU A 68 -1.37 -4.19 3.54
C GLU A 68 -0.40 -5.27 3.05
N GLY A 69 0.62 -5.60 3.85
CA GLY A 69 1.55 -6.67 3.56
C GLY A 69 0.89 -8.06 3.48
N ASN A 70 -0.10 -8.35 4.36
CA ASN A 70 -0.88 -9.58 4.32
C ASN A 70 -1.68 -9.70 3.01
N ILE A 71 -2.26 -8.60 2.52
CA ILE A 71 -2.93 -8.56 1.20
C ILE A 71 -1.94 -8.90 0.09
N GLY A 72 -0.71 -8.38 0.16
CA GLY A 72 0.37 -8.72 -0.76
C GLY A 72 0.75 -10.20 -0.70
N LEU A 73 0.89 -10.76 0.51
CA LEU A 73 1.19 -12.17 0.73
C LEU A 73 0.10 -13.09 0.16
N MET A 74 -1.18 -12.77 0.39
CA MET A 74 -2.30 -13.55 -0.19
C MET A 74 -2.22 -13.58 -1.73
N ARG A 75 -1.96 -12.44 -2.36
CA ARG A 75 -1.78 -12.37 -3.83
C ARG A 75 -0.57 -13.18 -4.31
N ALA A 76 0.51 -13.21 -3.51
CA ALA A 76 1.68 -14.01 -3.81
C ALA A 76 1.35 -15.51 -3.77
N ILE A 77 0.57 -15.96 -2.77
CA ILE A 77 0.13 -17.35 -2.64
C ILE A 77 -0.72 -17.76 -3.84
N ASP A 78 -1.66 -16.90 -4.26
CA ASP A 78 -2.56 -17.17 -5.39
C ASP A 78 -1.83 -17.32 -6.74
N LYS A 79 -0.69 -16.67 -6.89
CA LYS A 79 0.06 -16.59 -8.16
C LYS A 79 1.39 -17.35 -8.14
N PHE A 80 1.69 -18.04 -7.06
CA PHE A 80 2.94 -18.78 -6.95
C PHE A 80 2.91 -20.07 -7.78
N GLU A 81 3.94 -20.23 -8.60
CA GLU A 81 4.15 -21.41 -9.45
C GLU A 81 5.43 -22.13 -8.97
N PRO A 82 5.31 -23.24 -8.23
CA PRO A 82 6.46 -23.97 -7.68
C PRO A 82 7.41 -24.50 -8.76
N GLU A 83 6.88 -24.79 -9.96
CA GLU A 83 7.62 -25.37 -11.10
C GLU A 83 8.73 -24.43 -11.61
N ARG A 84 8.65 -23.13 -11.32
CA ARG A 84 9.68 -22.15 -11.69
C ARG A 84 10.97 -22.26 -10.87
N GLY A 85 11.05 -23.14 -9.88
CA GLY A 85 12.24 -23.41 -9.08
C GLY A 85 12.67 -22.25 -8.16
N VAL A 86 11.88 -21.20 -8.01
CA VAL A 86 12.16 -20.05 -7.12
C VAL A 86 11.57 -20.32 -5.74
N LYS A 87 12.33 -20.01 -4.66
CA LYS A 87 11.80 -20.10 -3.30
C LYS A 87 10.64 -19.15 -3.09
N PHE A 88 9.55 -19.63 -2.46
CA PHE A 88 8.36 -18.82 -2.18
C PHE A 88 8.66 -17.48 -1.49
N VAL A 89 9.56 -17.49 -0.48
CA VAL A 89 9.94 -16.28 0.27
C VAL A 89 10.49 -15.19 -0.63
N THR A 90 11.33 -15.55 -1.62
CA THR A 90 11.90 -14.60 -2.59
C THR A 90 10.83 -13.98 -3.47
N TYR A 91 9.87 -14.79 -3.91
CA TYR A 91 8.74 -14.34 -4.72
C TYR A 91 7.77 -13.47 -3.92
N ALA A 92 7.38 -13.91 -2.72
CA ALA A 92 6.43 -13.22 -1.85
C ALA A 92 6.95 -11.87 -1.36
N TYR A 93 8.26 -11.73 -1.13
CA TYR A 93 8.89 -10.48 -0.70
C TYR A 93 8.51 -9.29 -1.59
N TRP A 94 8.53 -9.47 -2.91
CA TRP A 94 8.20 -8.40 -3.87
C TRP A 94 6.72 -8.01 -3.81
N TRP A 95 5.81 -8.98 -3.66
CA TRP A 95 4.38 -8.73 -3.52
C TRP A 95 4.05 -7.99 -2.23
N ILE A 96 4.65 -8.42 -1.12
CA ILE A 96 4.49 -7.77 0.19
C ILE A 96 4.99 -6.33 0.12
N ARG A 97 6.20 -6.12 -0.40
CA ARG A 97 6.79 -4.79 -0.55
C ARG A 97 5.94 -3.87 -1.42
N GLN A 98 5.45 -4.37 -2.54
CA GLN A 98 4.59 -3.61 -3.46
C GLN A 98 3.26 -3.24 -2.79
N ALA A 99 2.64 -4.16 -2.08
CA ALA A 99 1.37 -3.92 -1.40
C ALA A 99 1.53 -2.85 -0.30
N ILE A 100 2.55 -2.97 0.56
CA ILE A 100 2.87 -1.97 1.59
C ILE A 100 3.13 -0.60 0.96
N GLY A 101 3.97 -0.51 -0.08
CA GLY A 101 4.25 0.75 -0.76
C GLY A 101 2.99 1.40 -1.35
N ARG A 102 2.09 0.59 -1.92
CA ARG A 102 0.80 1.06 -2.41
C ARG A 102 -0.12 1.53 -1.27
N GLY A 103 -0.16 0.81 -0.15
CA GLY A 103 -0.91 1.20 1.05
C GLY A 103 -0.45 2.56 1.59
N ILE A 104 0.85 2.79 1.70
CA ILE A 104 1.43 4.08 2.13
C ILE A 104 0.97 5.22 1.19
N ILE A 105 1.01 5.01 -0.12
CA ILE A 105 0.56 6.01 -1.10
C ILE A 105 -0.95 6.29 -0.96
N GLN A 106 -1.76 5.27 -0.68
CA GLN A 106 -3.21 5.39 -0.66
C GLN A 106 -3.78 5.92 0.66
N GLN A 107 -3.13 5.60 1.79
CA GLN A 107 -3.68 5.82 3.13
C GLN A 107 -2.76 6.66 4.03
N GLY A 108 -1.50 6.87 3.65
CA GLY A 108 -0.51 7.59 4.47
C GLY A 108 -0.74 9.10 4.59
N ARG A 109 -1.77 9.67 3.94
CA ARG A 109 -2.06 11.10 4.01
C ARG A 109 -3.53 11.35 4.31
N THR A 110 -3.81 12.33 5.18
CA THR A 110 -5.17 12.82 5.48
C THR A 110 -5.87 13.32 4.22
N ILE A 111 -5.15 14.09 3.39
CA ILE A 111 -5.63 14.53 2.06
C ILE A 111 -4.96 13.62 1.03
N ARG A 112 -5.77 12.75 0.41
CA ARG A 112 -5.28 11.80 -0.60
C ARG A 112 -4.74 12.53 -1.84
N LEU A 113 -3.54 12.17 -2.25
CA LEU A 113 -2.92 12.63 -3.49
C LEU A 113 -2.86 11.51 -4.53
N PRO A 114 -2.93 11.83 -5.83
CA PRO A 114 -2.68 10.88 -6.91
C PRO A 114 -1.28 10.28 -6.82
N SER A 115 -1.12 9.00 -7.19
CA SER A 115 0.16 8.29 -7.10
C SER A 115 1.28 8.96 -7.90
N HIS A 116 0.97 9.49 -9.10
CA HIS A 116 1.95 10.18 -9.93
C HIS A 116 2.51 11.46 -9.27
N THR A 117 1.68 12.18 -8.49
CA THR A 117 2.11 13.38 -7.75
C THR A 117 3.08 12.98 -6.63
N ILE A 118 2.79 11.89 -5.91
CA ILE A 118 3.66 11.37 -4.85
C ILE A 118 4.98 10.85 -5.44
N GLU A 119 4.95 10.17 -6.58
CA GLU A 119 6.16 9.72 -7.27
C GLU A 119 7.03 10.89 -7.72
N ARG A 120 6.42 11.96 -8.28
CA ARG A 120 7.14 13.20 -8.65
C ARG A 120 7.76 13.86 -7.42
N HIS A 121 7.04 13.91 -6.30
CA HIS A 121 7.55 14.45 -5.03
C HIS A 121 8.74 13.62 -4.49
N HIS A 122 8.67 12.29 -4.55
CA HIS A 122 9.80 11.44 -4.16
C HIS A 122 11.03 11.67 -5.05
N LYS A 123 10.84 11.84 -6.37
CA LYS A 123 11.94 12.20 -7.30
C LYS A 123 12.54 13.56 -6.94
N LEU A 124 11.70 14.54 -6.60
CA LEU A 124 12.13 15.88 -6.16
C LEU A 124 13.00 15.79 -4.91
N LEU A 125 12.54 15.07 -3.88
CA LEU A 125 13.30 14.88 -2.64
C LEU A 125 14.61 14.12 -2.87
N ALA A 126 14.62 13.12 -3.75
CA ALA A 126 15.84 12.41 -4.11
C ALA A 126 16.85 13.33 -4.84
N ALA A 127 16.38 14.17 -5.76
CA ALA A 127 17.20 15.16 -6.46
C ALA A 127 17.76 16.19 -5.48
N ALA A 128 16.96 16.69 -4.55
CA ALA A 128 17.38 17.65 -3.53
C ALA A 128 18.48 17.07 -2.62
N ARG A 129 18.31 15.84 -2.15
CA ARG A 129 19.32 15.14 -1.34
C ARG A 129 20.63 14.93 -2.10
N LYS A 130 20.55 14.52 -3.36
CA LYS A 130 21.71 14.31 -4.21
C LYS A 130 22.46 15.64 -4.43
N PHE A 131 21.73 16.71 -4.75
CA PHE A 131 22.32 18.03 -4.96
C PHE A 131 23.05 18.53 -3.69
N GLN A 132 22.41 18.37 -2.52
CA GLN A 132 23.02 18.71 -1.23
C GLN A 132 24.30 17.91 -0.95
N GLN A 133 24.30 16.62 -1.31
CA GLN A 133 25.46 15.74 -1.14
C GLN A 133 26.60 16.13 -2.07
N ASP A 134 26.29 16.48 -3.33
CA ASP A 134 27.29 16.80 -4.36
C ASP A 134 27.87 18.21 -4.20
N HIS A 135 27.07 19.18 -3.73
CA HIS A 135 27.44 20.63 -3.69
C HIS A 135 27.53 21.21 -2.29
N GLY A 136 27.12 20.48 -1.24
CA GLY A 136 27.14 20.97 0.16
C GLY A 136 26.17 22.09 0.46
N LYS A 137 25.27 22.46 -0.48
CA LYS A 137 24.26 23.53 -0.34
C LYS A 137 22.88 23.04 -0.74
N THR A 138 21.84 23.75 -0.29
CA THR A 138 20.46 23.49 -0.67
C THR A 138 20.22 23.94 -2.12
N ALA A 139 19.59 23.08 -2.94
CA ALA A 139 19.23 23.41 -4.30
C ALA A 139 18.09 24.45 -4.34
N ASN A 140 18.13 25.36 -5.29
CA ASN A 140 17.02 26.27 -5.55
C ASN A 140 15.94 25.59 -6.44
N VAL A 141 14.80 26.25 -6.62
CA VAL A 141 13.65 25.71 -7.37
C VAL A 141 14.01 25.45 -8.84
N GLU A 142 14.85 26.28 -9.44
CA GLU A 142 15.30 26.16 -10.84
C GLU A 142 16.22 24.95 -11.01
N GLU A 143 17.18 24.77 -10.09
CA GLU A 143 18.11 23.64 -10.07
C GLU A 143 17.35 22.30 -9.89
N LEU A 144 16.34 22.29 -9.00
CA LEU A 144 15.47 21.13 -8.78
C LEU A 144 14.60 20.85 -10.01
N GLY A 145 14.03 21.88 -10.63
CA GLY A 145 13.24 21.75 -11.85
C GLY A 145 14.05 21.14 -12.98
N ALA A 146 15.27 21.63 -13.20
CA ALA A 146 16.20 21.09 -14.19
C ALA A 146 16.54 19.61 -13.92
N ALA A 147 16.75 19.23 -12.66
CA ALA A 147 17.11 17.87 -12.27
C ALA A 147 16.00 16.84 -12.53
N ILE A 148 14.72 17.23 -12.42
CA ILE A 148 13.55 16.33 -12.58
C ILE A 148 12.80 16.57 -13.90
N GLY A 149 13.22 17.53 -14.74
CA GLY A 149 12.59 17.87 -16.01
C GLY A 149 11.21 18.56 -15.83
N CYS A 150 11.09 19.44 -14.83
CA CYS A 150 9.88 20.21 -14.53
C CYS A 150 10.18 21.72 -14.56
N SER A 151 9.16 22.54 -14.84
CA SER A 151 9.28 23.99 -14.72
C SER A 151 9.38 24.42 -13.25
N PRO A 152 10.00 25.59 -12.94
CA PRO A 152 10.07 26.10 -11.57
C PRO A 152 8.70 26.21 -10.91
N LYS A 153 7.67 26.64 -11.63
CA LYS A 153 6.29 26.74 -11.16
C LYS A 153 5.72 25.38 -10.78
N GLU A 154 5.95 24.33 -11.59
CA GLU A 154 5.50 22.96 -11.26
C GLU A 154 6.18 22.42 -9.99
N VAL A 155 7.43 22.82 -9.72
CA VAL A 155 8.13 22.44 -8.49
C VAL A 155 7.49 23.14 -7.28
N GLU A 156 7.19 24.44 -7.37
CA GLU A 156 6.48 25.19 -6.32
C GLU A 156 5.09 24.60 -6.04
N ASP A 157 4.29 24.34 -7.09
CA ASP A 157 2.98 23.73 -6.98
C ASP A 157 3.09 22.34 -6.32
N LEU A 158 4.07 21.53 -6.70
CA LEU A 158 4.31 20.21 -6.13
C LEU A 158 4.67 20.31 -4.63
N CYS A 159 5.52 21.25 -4.25
CA CYS A 159 5.87 21.49 -2.85
C CYS A 159 4.65 21.93 -2.03
N SER A 160 3.82 22.84 -2.56
CA SER A 160 2.63 23.34 -1.85
C SER A 160 1.58 22.23 -1.61
N VAL A 161 1.29 21.41 -2.63
CA VAL A 161 0.31 20.34 -2.55
C VAL A 161 0.78 19.18 -1.65
N THR A 162 2.09 19.02 -1.49
CA THR A 162 2.67 17.92 -0.70
C THR A 162 2.95 18.27 0.75
N GLN A 163 2.61 19.48 1.22
CA GLN A 163 2.73 19.87 2.63
C GLN A 163 1.94 18.93 3.54
N SER A 164 2.48 18.68 4.73
CA SER A 164 1.80 17.90 5.76
C SER A 164 0.68 18.70 6.43
N VAL A 165 -0.40 18.02 6.79
CA VAL A 165 -1.49 18.61 7.55
C VAL A 165 -1.07 18.73 9.02
N VAL A 166 -1.36 19.87 9.64
CA VAL A 166 -1.06 20.14 11.04
C VAL A 166 -2.36 20.07 11.87
N PRO A 167 -2.38 19.40 13.04
CA PRO A 167 -3.56 19.37 13.90
C PRO A 167 -3.92 20.77 14.41
N LEU A 168 -5.20 21.13 14.37
CA LEU A 168 -5.67 22.44 14.87
C LEU A 168 -5.47 22.62 16.38
N GLN A 169 -5.46 21.51 17.14
CA GLN A 169 -5.24 21.47 18.59
C GLN A 169 -3.75 21.52 18.95
N GLN A 170 -2.86 21.70 17.97
CA GLN A 170 -1.44 21.82 18.26
C GLN A 170 -1.18 23.13 19.00
N ALA A 171 -0.54 23.03 20.17
CA ALA A 171 -0.07 24.21 20.91
C ALA A 171 1.03 24.92 20.12
N VAL A 172 0.88 26.21 19.95
CA VAL A 172 1.83 27.10 19.25
C VAL A 172 2.35 28.11 20.26
N GLY A 173 3.68 28.21 20.39
CA GLY A 173 4.35 29.16 21.29
C GLY A 173 4.52 28.63 22.72
N GLU A 174 5.23 29.41 23.53
CA GLU A 174 5.52 29.12 24.95
C GLU A 174 4.27 29.24 25.83
N ASP A 175 3.28 30.02 25.40
CA ASP A 175 2.03 30.30 26.14
C ASP A 175 0.93 29.24 25.94
N GLY A 176 1.18 28.19 25.17
CA GLY A 176 0.28 27.05 25.01
C GLY A 176 -0.99 27.34 24.19
N TRP A 177 -1.00 28.37 23.36
CA TRP A 177 -2.13 28.69 22.48
C TRP A 177 -2.39 27.56 21.48
N GLU A 178 -3.66 27.23 21.29
CA GLU A 178 -4.05 26.31 20.22
C GLU A 178 -4.11 27.06 18.88
N LEU A 179 -3.71 26.37 17.79
CA LEU A 179 -3.78 26.91 16.43
C LEU A 179 -5.22 27.34 16.06
N THR A 180 -6.22 26.70 16.66
CA THR A 180 -7.64 27.02 16.52
C THR A 180 -7.98 28.45 16.91
N GLU A 181 -7.33 29.02 17.95
CA GLU A 181 -7.58 30.37 18.44
C GLU A 181 -6.97 31.44 17.54
N ALA A 182 -5.92 31.10 16.79
CA ALA A 182 -5.24 32.00 15.86
C ALA A 182 -5.95 32.10 14.50
N LEU A 183 -6.89 31.19 14.18
CA LEU A 183 -7.60 31.19 12.92
C LEU A 183 -8.76 32.20 12.93
N PRO A 184 -8.92 33.04 11.88
CA PRO A 184 -10.07 33.92 11.77
C PRO A 184 -11.36 33.11 11.67
N THR A 185 -12.33 33.43 12.53
CA THR A 185 -13.67 32.85 12.45
C THR A 185 -14.27 33.17 11.08
N PRO A 186 -14.78 32.18 10.32
CA PRO A 186 -15.44 32.49 9.05
C PRO A 186 -16.62 33.45 9.32
N ARG A 187 -16.58 34.64 8.75
CA ARG A 187 -17.71 35.58 8.81
C ARG A 187 -18.86 34.93 8.03
N SER A 188 -19.97 34.66 8.73
CA SER A 188 -21.28 34.27 8.17
C SER A 188 -21.82 35.38 7.28
#